data_ebb017525cd7011209d02fcdc268411c
#
_entry.id   ebb017525cd7011209d02fcdc268411c
#
_cell.length_a   1.000
_cell.length_b   1.000
_cell.length_c   1.000
_cell.angle_alpha   90.00
_cell.angle_beta   90.00
_cell.angle_gamma   90.00
#
_symmetry.space_group_name_H-M   'P 1'
#
loop_
_entity.id
_entity.type
_entity.pdbx_description
1 polymer ?
#
loop_
_entity_poly.entity_id
_entity_poly.type
_entity_poly.pdbx_seq_one_letter_code
_entity_poly.pdbx_strand_id
1 'polypeptide(L)'
;MNRTGIVKDRRYMEHVMDPDHPESPDRLREIYQGIEEEEMKGRVLGKVKPRPATREELETVHSPAYIDLIASTAGKPHVRLDGDTSTCAKSYEAALLAAGGLLELIKVVMQGKLNNGFALVRPPGHHAERDMAMGFCLFNNVAIGALAPGATLLG
;
A
#
# COMPACT_ATOMS: atom_id res chain seq x y z
N MET A 1 11.25 -25.56 -2.31
CA MET A 1 10.73 -24.95 -1.07
C MET A 1 9.81 -23.80 -1.44
N ASN A 2 8.58 -23.80 -0.93
CA ASN A 2 7.68 -22.66 -1.13
C ASN A 2 8.22 -21.45 -0.37
N ARG A 3 8.43 -20.34 -1.08
CA ARG A 3 8.99 -19.09 -0.54
C ARG A 3 7.90 -18.03 -0.59
N THR A 4 7.45 -17.60 0.59
CA THR A 4 6.50 -16.50 0.74
C THR A 4 7.25 -15.18 0.94
N GLY A 5 6.88 -14.16 0.21
CA GLY A 5 7.42 -12.81 0.37
C GLY A 5 6.56 -11.90 1.23
N ILE A 6 7.19 -10.90 1.82
CA ILE A 6 6.48 -9.83 2.52
C ILE A 6 7.03 -8.47 2.12
N VAL A 7 6.11 -7.51 1.97
CA VAL A 7 6.42 -6.08 1.95
C VAL A 7 6.03 -5.52 3.30
N LYS A 8 7.02 -5.02 4.05
CA LYS A 8 6.80 -4.25 5.28
C LYS A 8 7.74 -3.06 5.33
N ASP A 9 7.26 -1.92 5.82
CA ASP A 9 8.05 -0.71 6.00
C ASP A 9 7.43 0.17 7.10
N ARG A 10 8.25 0.77 7.95
CA ARG A 10 7.75 1.59 9.05
C ARG A 10 7.02 2.85 8.58
N ARG A 11 7.33 3.36 7.40
CA ARG A 11 6.70 4.54 6.80
C ARG A 11 5.19 4.36 6.57
N TYR A 12 4.70 3.13 6.45
CA TYR A 12 3.24 2.88 6.41
C TYR A 12 2.52 3.28 7.69
N MET A 13 3.23 3.32 8.83
CA MET A 13 2.67 3.74 10.12
C MET A 13 2.63 5.27 10.28
N GLU A 14 3.28 6.02 9.38
CA GLU A 14 3.26 7.48 9.38
C GLU A 14 1.97 8.07 8.80
N HIS A 15 1.18 7.25 8.09
CA HIS A 15 -0.19 7.61 7.71
C HIS A 15 -1.09 7.52 8.93
N VAL A 16 -1.63 8.66 9.36
CA VAL A 16 -2.53 8.79 10.50
C VAL A 16 -3.74 9.61 10.06
N MET A 17 -4.93 9.08 10.32
CA MET A 17 -6.19 9.79 10.16
C MET A 17 -6.63 10.45 11.48
N ASP A 18 -7.92 10.67 11.67
CA ASP A 18 -8.43 11.28 12.89
C ASP A 18 -8.10 10.43 14.15
N PRO A 19 -8.02 11.04 15.35
CA PRO A 19 -7.92 10.28 16.60
C PRO A 19 -9.02 9.24 16.71
N ASP A 20 -8.69 8.07 17.25
CA ASP A 20 -9.62 6.93 17.43
C ASP A 20 -10.20 6.35 16.12
N HIS A 21 -9.61 6.70 14.97
CA HIS A 21 -10.02 6.14 13.70
C HIS A 21 -9.77 4.62 13.64
N PRO A 22 -10.75 3.81 13.16
CA PRO A 22 -10.62 2.34 13.14
C PRO A 22 -9.47 1.84 12.25
N GLU A 23 -9.13 2.57 11.18
CA GLU A 23 -7.93 2.31 10.38
C GLU A 23 -6.75 3.06 10.99
N SER A 24 -5.96 2.40 11.82
CA SER A 24 -4.86 3.00 12.56
C SER A 24 -3.53 2.27 12.32
N PRO A 25 -2.39 2.92 12.63
CA PRO A 25 -1.07 2.27 12.57
C PRO A 25 -0.94 1.00 13.40
N ASP A 26 -1.73 0.85 14.46
CA ASP A 26 -1.65 -0.27 15.40
C ASP A 26 -1.88 -1.61 14.71
N ARG A 27 -2.75 -1.66 13.69
CA ARG A 27 -2.94 -2.86 12.88
C ARG A 27 -1.61 -3.42 12.34
N LEU A 28 -0.77 -2.57 11.77
CA LEU A 28 0.53 -3.01 11.26
C LEU A 28 1.55 -3.27 12.36
N ARG A 29 1.52 -2.54 13.47
CA ARG A 29 2.40 -2.81 14.61
C ARG A 29 2.22 -4.24 15.11
N GLU A 30 0.98 -4.65 15.35
CA GLU A 30 0.65 -6.00 15.79
C GLU A 30 1.07 -7.07 14.77
N ILE A 31 0.78 -6.84 13.49
CA ILE A 31 1.17 -7.76 12.42
C ILE A 31 2.71 -7.87 12.32
N TYR A 32 3.42 -6.75 12.37
CA TYR A 32 4.89 -6.76 12.25
C TYR A 32 5.54 -7.43 13.46
N GLN A 33 5.01 -7.21 14.65
CA GLN A 33 5.49 -7.92 15.85
C GLN A 33 5.29 -9.42 15.73
N GLY A 34 4.11 -9.88 15.32
CA GLY A 34 3.83 -11.31 15.12
C GLY A 34 4.77 -11.94 14.08
N ILE A 35 5.08 -11.22 13.01
CA ILE A 35 6.04 -11.71 12.00
C ILE A 35 7.46 -11.80 12.57
N GLU A 36 7.91 -10.82 13.32
CA GLU A 36 9.25 -10.82 13.95
C GLU A 36 9.39 -11.96 14.95
N GLU A 37 8.35 -12.27 15.72
CA GLU A 37 8.32 -13.41 16.63
C GLU A 37 8.43 -14.75 15.88
N GLU A 38 7.76 -14.91 14.74
CA GLU A 38 7.85 -16.10 13.90
C GLU A 38 9.21 -16.23 13.20
N GLU A 39 9.82 -15.11 12.77
CA GLU A 39 11.18 -15.10 12.23
C GLU A 39 12.20 -15.55 13.30
N MET A 40 12.05 -15.14 14.55
CA MET A 40 12.89 -15.62 15.67
C MET A 40 12.76 -17.13 15.93
N LYS A 41 11.62 -17.73 15.58
CA LYS A 41 11.40 -19.18 15.62
C LYS A 41 11.98 -19.92 14.39
N GLY A 42 12.70 -19.23 13.53
CA GLY A 42 13.37 -19.82 12.35
C GLY A 42 12.51 -19.88 11.09
N ARG A 43 11.34 -19.24 11.05
CA ARG A 43 10.56 -19.08 9.82
C ARG A 43 11.17 -17.96 8.97
N VAL A 44 11.51 -18.27 7.74
CA VAL A 44 12.14 -17.32 6.82
C VAL A 44 11.15 -16.84 5.77
N LEU A 45 10.90 -15.53 5.77
CA LEU A 45 10.12 -14.86 4.74
C LEU A 45 11.02 -14.06 3.80
N GLY A 46 10.69 -14.05 2.52
CA GLY A 46 11.38 -13.22 1.53
C GLY A 46 11.02 -11.74 1.74
N LYS A 47 12.02 -10.90 2.04
CA LYS A 47 11.78 -9.46 2.22
C LYS A 47 11.82 -8.75 0.87
N VAL A 48 10.73 -8.07 0.52
CA VAL A 48 10.63 -7.24 -0.69
C VAL A 48 10.63 -5.78 -0.27
N LYS A 49 11.62 -5.02 -0.74
CA LYS A 49 11.75 -3.60 -0.42
C LYS A 49 10.74 -2.79 -1.25
N PRO A 50 9.87 -2.00 -0.62
CA PRO A 50 8.97 -1.14 -1.36
C PRO A 50 9.70 0.04 -2.01
N ARG A 51 9.16 0.52 -3.12
CA ARG A 51 9.47 1.81 -3.72
C ARG A 51 8.19 2.62 -3.89
N PRO A 52 8.26 3.93 -4.05
CA PRO A 52 7.09 4.70 -4.48
C PRO A 52 6.58 4.22 -5.84
N ALA A 53 5.26 4.16 -6.02
CA ALA A 53 4.67 4.00 -7.34
C ALA A 53 4.96 5.25 -8.19
N THR A 54 5.15 5.06 -9.49
CA THR A 54 5.32 6.17 -10.42
C THR A 54 3.96 6.77 -10.80
N ARG A 55 3.97 7.98 -11.34
CA ARG A 55 2.75 8.62 -11.83
C ARG A 55 2.07 7.79 -12.90
N GLU A 56 2.83 7.25 -13.83
CA GLU A 56 2.32 6.40 -14.93
C GLU A 56 1.64 5.14 -14.38
N GLU A 57 2.19 4.55 -13.32
CA GLU A 57 1.57 3.40 -12.65
C GLU A 57 0.23 3.77 -12.00
N LEU A 58 0.14 4.94 -11.36
CA LEU A 58 -1.12 5.43 -10.79
C LEU A 58 -2.16 5.76 -11.87
N GLU A 59 -1.73 6.33 -13.00
CA GLU A 59 -2.60 6.72 -14.12
C GLU A 59 -3.22 5.52 -14.84
N THR A 60 -2.77 4.30 -14.60
CA THR A 60 -3.45 3.09 -15.07
C THR A 60 -4.87 2.93 -14.48
N VAL A 61 -5.11 3.49 -13.31
CA VAL A 61 -6.37 3.38 -12.56
C VAL A 61 -7.01 4.75 -12.33
N HIS A 62 -6.21 5.73 -11.88
CA HIS A 62 -6.68 7.03 -11.43
C HIS A 62 -6.49 8.10 -12.50
N SER A 63 -7.37 9.11 -12.49
CA SER A 63 -7.19 10.27 -13.38
C SER A 63 -6.02 11.15 -12.91
N PRO A 64 -5.36 11.86 -13.85
CA PRO A 64 -4.30 12.82 -13.49
C PRO A 64 -4.77 13.87 -12.47
N ALA A 65 -5.97 14.39 -12.62
CA ALA A 65 -6.54 15.39 -11.70
C ALA A 65 -6.72 14.84 -10.27
N TYR A 66 -7.14 13.58 -10.14
CA TYR A 66 -7.25 12.94 -8.84
C TYR A 66 -5.88 12.71 -8.19
N ILE A 67 -4.91 12.24 -8.97
CA ILE A 67 -3.53 12.07 -8.48
C ILE A 67 -2.98 13.40 -7.98
N ASP A 68 -3.20 14.49 -8.70
CA ASP A 68 -2.77 15.84 -8.30
C ASP A 68 -3.50 16.31 -7.03
N LEU A 69 -4.79 15.98 -6.88
CA LEU A 69 -5.54 16.24 -5.66
C LEU A 69 -4.89 15.56 -4.44
N ILE A 70 -4.62 14.26 -4.53
CA ILE A 70 -3.98 13.52 -3.43
C ILE A 70 -2.55 14.02 -3.18
N ALA A 71 -1.77 14.31 -4.22
CA ALA A 71 -0.44 14.88 -4.09
C ALA A 71 -0.45 16.24 -3.38
N SER A 72 -1.49 17.06 -3.60
CA SER A 72 -1.65 18.35 -2.95
C SER A 72 -1.85 18.29 -1.44
N THR A 73 -2.13 17.09 -0.89
CA THR A 73 -2.27 16.88 0.57
C THR A 73 -0.91 16.68 1.25
N ALA A 74 0.15 16.42 0.49
CA ALA A 74 1.49 16.18 1.03
C ALA A 74 1.96 17.36 1.89
N GLY A 75 2.50 17.04 3.06
CA GLY A 75 2.99 18.05 4.01
C GLY A 75 1.90 18.80 4.79
N LYS A 76 0.62 18.64 4.45
CA LYS A 76 -0.48 19.25 5.21
C LYS A 76 -0.82 18.39 6.43
N PRO A 77 -0.98 18.99 7.62
CA PRO A 77 -1.20 18.22 8.85
C PRO A 77 -2.48 17.40 8.83
N HIS A 78 -3.54 17.93 8.20
CA HIS A 78 -4.82 17.24 8.07
C HIS A 78 -5.60 17.77 6.86
N VAL A 79 -6.07 16.86 6.00
CA VAL A 79 -7.01 17.18 4.90
C VAL A 79 -8.11 16.13 4.90
N ARG A 80 -9.36 16.55 5.04
CA ARG A 80 -10.53 15.67 4.89
C ARG A 80 -10.87 15.55 3.41
N LEU A 81 -10.98 14.32 2.93
CA LEU A 81 -11.32 14.00 1.53
C LEU A 81 -12.80 13.60 1.40
N ASP A 82 -13.32 12.87 2.38
CA ASP A 82 -14.76 12.55 2.50
C ASP A 82 -15.16 12.37 3.97
N GLY A 83 -16.32 11.71 4.22
CA GLY A 83 -16.89 11.55 5.56
C GLY A 83 -16.01 10.78 6.55
N ASP A 84 -15.21 9.83 6.06
CA ASP A 84 -14.39 8.91 6.87
C ASP A 84 -12.96 8.72 6.35
N THR A 85 -12.55 9.52 5.35
CA THR A 85 -11.22 9.44 4.75
C THR A 85 -10.50 10.78 4.87
N SER A 86 -9.39 10.80 5.59
CA SER A 86 -8.55 11.99 5.75
C SER A 86 -7.07 11.64 5.56
N THR A 87 -6.24 12.67 5.40
CA THR A 87 -4.79 12.54 5.24
C THR A 87 -4.05 13.36 6.30
N CYS A 88 -2.85 12.96 6.60
CA CYS A 88 -1.85 13.74 7.31
C CYS A 88 -0.65 14.05 6.39
N ALA A 89 0.32 14.78 6.91
CA ALA A 89 1.49 15.21 6.13
C ALA A 89 2.24 14.09 5.38
N LYS A 90 2.17 12.85 5.90
CA LYS A 90 2.88 11.68 5.37
C LYS A 90 2.00 10.72 4.56
N SER A 91 0.71 10.98 4.48
CA SER A 91 -0.23 10.05 3.83
C SER A 91 0.05 9.83 2.35
N TYR A 92 0.40 10.87 1.61
CA TYR A 92 0.74 10.75 0.19
C TYR A 92 1.95 9.86 -0.04
N GLU A 93 3.02 10.05 0.73
CA GLU A 93 4.22 9.21 0.66
C GLU A 93 3.90 7.74 0.99
N ALA A 94 3.14 7.50 2.06
CA ALA A 94 2.72 6.15 2.45
C ALA A 94 1.85 5.49 1.36
N ALA A 95 0.94 6.23 0.73
CA ALA A 95 0.08 5.73 -0.34
C ALA A 95 0.88 5.34 -1.60
N LEU A 96 1.86 6.16 -1.99
CA LEU A 96 2.79 5.82 -3.07
C LEU A 96 3.56 4.54 -2.77
N LEU A 97 4.06 4.40 -1.55
CA LEU A 97 4.78 3.20 -1.11
C LEU A 97 3.88 1.97 -1.04
N ALA A 98 2.60 2.13 -0.68
CA ALA A 98 1.65 1.01 -0.61
C ALA A 98 1.42 0.41 -2.01
N ALA A 99 1.12 1.26 -3.00
CA ALA A 99 0.96 0.82 -4.38
C ALA A 99 2.27 0.25 -4.96
N GLY A 100 3.37 0.98 -4.83
CA GLY A 100 4.67 0.58 -5.34
C GLY A 100 5.23 -0.67 -4.66
N GLY A 101 4.96 -0.86 -3.37
CA GLY A 101 5.33 -2.07 -2.63
C GLY A 101 4.62 -3.31 -3.15
N LEU A 102 3.32 -3.21 -3.42
CA LEU A 102 2.56 -4.29 -4.05
C LEU A 102 3.09 -4.60 -5.45
N LEU A 103 3.39 -3.58 -6.27
CA LEU A 103 3.97 -3.76 -7.60
C LEU A 103 5.31 -4.50 -7.56
N GLU A 104 6.20 -4.15 -6.63
CA GLU A 104 7.48 -4.88 -6.47
C GLU A 104 7.25 -6.33 -6.03
N LEU A 105 6.28 -6.59 -5.15
CA LEU A 105 5.94 -7.94 -4.74
C LEU A 105 5.43 -8.78 -5.92
N ILE A 106 4.49 -8.24 -6.70
CA ILE A 106 3.96 -8.89 -7.92
C ILE A 106 5.11 -9.22 -8.88
N LYS A 107 5.98 -8.25 -9.15
CA LYS A 107 7.15 -8.42 -10.03
C LYS A 107 8.05 -9.59 -9.59
N VAL A 108 8.36 -9.67 -8.29
CA VAL A 108 9.24 -10.72 -7.75
C VAL A 108 8.58 -12.10 -7.82
N VAL A 109 7.26 -12.17 -7.59
CA VAL A 109 6.48 -13.41 -7.76
C VAL A 109 6.42 -13.82 -9.23
N MET A 110 6.12 -12.89 -10.14
CA MET A 110 6.07 -13.17 -11.58
C MET A 110 7.43 -13.60 -12.16
N GLN A 111 8.52 -13.16 -11.56
CA GLN A 111 9.88 -13.62 -11.91
C GLN A 111 10.21 -15.01 -11.35
N GLY A 112 9.29 -15.67 -10.65
CA GLY A 112 9.51 -16.97 -10.01
C GLY A 112 10.49 -16.98 -8.84
N LYS A 113 10.88 -15.80 -8.34
CA LYS A 113 11.78 -15.67 -7.18
C LYS A 113 11.07 -15.97 -5.86
N LEU A 114 9.77 -15.74 -5.82
CA LEU A 114 8.86 -16.07 -4.74
C LEU A 114 7.64 -16.79 -5.32
N ASN A 115 6.97 -17.62 -4.52
CA ASN A 115 5.78 -18.33 -4.96
C ASN A 115 4.49 -17.54 -4.70
N ASN A 116 4.50 -16.72 -3.66
CA ASN A 116 3.40 -15.86 -3.24
C ASN A 116 3.92 -14.78 -2.29
N GLY A 117 3.02 -13.91 -1.81
CA GLY A 117 3.42 -12.90 -0.83
C GLY A 117 2.28 -12.09 -0.27
N PHE A 118 2.61 -11.30 0.74
CA PHE A 118 1.71 -10.36 1.39
C PHE A 118 2.29 -8.94 1.37
N ALA A 119 1.51 -8.00 0.89
CA ALA A 119 1.79 -6.57 1.02
C ALA A 119 1.14 -6.07 2.32
N LEU A 120 1.96 -5.92 3.35
CA LEU A 120 1.53 -5.46 4.68
C LEU A 120 1.62 -3.94 4.74
N VAL A 121 0.69 -3.29 4.08
CA VAL A 121 0.75 -1.86 3.73
C VAL A 121 -0.42 -1.06 4.29
N ARG A 122 -0.24 0.24 4.40
CA ARG A 122 -1.22 1.29 4.67
C ARG A 122 -0.86 2.54 3.86
N PRO A 123 -1.84 3.35 3.45
CA PRO A 123 -3.29 3.16 3.57
C PRO A 123 -3.80 1.97 2.77
N PRO A 124 -5.03 1.48 3.05
CA PRO A 124 -5.72 0.53 2.19
C PRO A 124 -6.07 1.16 0.84
N GLY A 125 -6.56 0.38 -0.13
CA GLY A 125 -6.78 0.91 -1.47
C GLY A 125 -8.05 0.43 -2.17
N HIS A 126 -8.67 -0.63 -1.69
CA HIS A 126 -9.72 -1.35 -2.39
C HIS A 126 -11.05 -0.59 -2.58
N HIS A 127 -11.28 0.48 -1.82
CA HIS A 127 -12.44 1.36 -1.98
C HIS A 127 -12.18 2.60 -2.84
N ALA A 128 -10.90 2.94 -3.10
CA ALA A 128 -10.61 4.11 -3.92
C ALA A 128 -11.09 3.92 -5.36
N GLU A 129 -11.81 4.90 -5.87
CA GLU A 129 -12.31 4.94 -7.24
C GLU A 129 -11.35 5.72 -8.15
N ARG A 130 -11.68 5.80 -9.45
CA ARG A 130 -10.85 6.52 -10.42
C ARG A 130 -10.56 7.96 -10.01
N ASP A 131 -11.58 8.64 -9.48
CA ASP A 131 -11.55 10.08 -9.20
C ASP A 131 -11.93 10.42 -7.75
N MET A 132 -12.01 9.42 -6.87
CA MET A 132 -12.51 9.64 -5.51
C MET A 132 -11.80 8.76 -4.47
N ALA A 133 -11.33 9.39 -3.40
CA ALA A 133 -10.92 8.72 -2.17
C ALA A 133 -12.16 8.39 -1.35
N MET A 134 -12.25 7.18 -0.82
CA MET A 134 -13.31 6.76 0.07
C MET A 134 -12.94 5.51 0.86
N GLY A 135 -13.67 5.22 1.92
CA GLY A 135 -13.49 3.99 2.70
C GLY A 135 -12.04 3.85 3.22
N PHE A 136 -11.45 4.93 3.70
CA PHE A 136 -10.06 5.00 4.21
C PHE A 136 -8.98 4.87 3.14
N CYS A 137 -9.36 4.77 1.86
CA CYS A 137 -8.48 4.45 0.74
C CYS A 137 -8.11 5.69 -0.08
N LEU A 138 -6.84 5.79 -0.46
CA LEU A 138 -6.32 6.89 -1.29
C LEU A 138 -6.08 6.43 -2.74
N PHE A 139 -5.19 5.48 -2.97
CA PHE A 139 -4.98 4.86 -4.28
C PHE A 139 -5.40 3.39 -4.24
N ASN A 140 -5.97 2.90 -5.32
CA ASN A 140 -6.41 1.51 -5.41
C ASN A 140 -5.24 0.57 -5.69
N ASN A 141 -4.55 0.16 -4.64
CA ASN A 141 -3.36 -0.68 -4.72
C ASN A 141 -3.61 -1.98 -5.51
N VAL A 142 -4.77 -2.61 -5.29
CA VAL A 142 -5.12 -3.89 -5.93
C VAL A 142 -5.38 -3.71 -7.42
N ALA A 143 -6.14 -2.68 -7.81
CA ALA A 143 -6.41 -2.39 -9.21
C ALA A 143 -5.13 -2.03 -9.98
N ILE A 144 -4.25 -1.20 -9.37
CA ILE A 144 -2.93 -0.86 -9.95
C ILE A 144 -2.09 -2.13 -10.10
N GLY A 145 -2.08 -3.00 -9.09
CA GLY A 145 -1.36 -4.27 -9.12
C GLY A 145 -1.89 -5.22 -10.21
N ALA A 146 -3.21 -5.29 -10.39
CA ALA A 146 -3.85 -6.12 -11.41
C ALA A 146 -3.52 -5.67 -12.86
N LEU A 147 -3.23 -4.38 -13.05
CA LEU A 147 -2.84 -3.81 -14.35
C LEU A 147 -1.33 -3.74 -14.54
N ALA A 148 -0.54 -4.25 -13.58
CA ALA A 148 0.91 -4.26 -13.69
C ALA A 148 1.37 -5.06 -14.93
N PRO A 149 2.43 -4.61 -15.64
CA PRO A 149 2.98 -5.37 -16.76
C PRO A 149 3.35 -6.80 -16.37
N GLY A 150 2.82 -7.77 -17.07
CA GLY A 150 3.05 -9.20 -16.80
C GLY A 150 2.14 -9.81 -15.73
N ALA A 151 1.30 -9.04 -15.04
CA ALA A 151 0.24 -9.58 -14.22
C ALA A 151 -0.84 -10.17 -15.16
N THR A 152 -0.86 -11.49 -15.27
CA THR A 152 -1.95 -12.17 -15.96
C THR A 152 -3.03 -12.41 -14.93
N LEU A 153 -4.18 -11.77 -15.09
CA LEU A 153 -5.37 -12.16 -14.36
C LEU A 153 -5.75 -13.57 -14.85
N LEU A 154 -5.39 -14.58 -14.09
CA LEU A 154 -5.95 -15.91 -14.30
C LEU A 154 -7.41 -15.82 -13.90
N GLY A 155 -8.29 -15.78 -14.88
CA GLY A 155 -9.74 -15.88 -14.72
C GLY A 155 -10.18 -17.22 -14.18
#